data_b58780d53f3f520d9a23441614f8349b
#
_entry.id   b58780d53f3f520d9a23441614f8349b
#
_cell.length_a   1.000
_cell.length_b   1.000
_cell.length_c   1.000
_cell.angle_alpha   90.00
_cell.angle_beta   90.00
_cell.angle_gamma   90.00
#
_symmetry.space_group_name_H-M   'P 1'
#
loop_
_entity.id
_entity.type
_entity.pdbx_description
1 polymer ?
#
loop_
_entity_poly.entity_id
_entity_poly.type
_entity_poly.pdbx_seq_one_letter_code
_entity_poly.pdbx_strand_id
1 'polypeptide(L)'
;MKTAAYYARARAHAIVVALEKYHQFQETDSLHRIRVEIKKLKSVIMVLGYADRKFDAHEHYLPLRNIFRKAGQIRQPSVLIELMLQYGVEGLPIERLGDPQKAAARFRADTPFYMTQVRKLAKKLRPRFKHVRKKDITGYVKDLEQFIRGTFVPRLNAKKLHTARKRMKQAVYLTGLTDRIPKQDRKFYSHMEGAIGALHDKESLLEFLEGMPRGIATAPRTLLRKQASAARKVLAQEARTFYRKQS
;
A
#
# COMPACT_ATOMS: atom_id res chain seq x y z
N MET A 1 9.53 -23.64 -5.03
CA MET A 1 9.11 -22.23 -5.21
C MET A 1 7.73 -22.16 -5.83
N LYS A 2 6.86 -21.25 -5.36
CA LYS A 2 5.51 -21.06 -5.93
C LYS A 2 5.63 -20.33 -7.27
N THR A 3 4.85 -20.75 -8.29
CA THR A 3 4.79 -20.04 -9.58
C THR A 3 3.98 -18.74 -9.47
N ALA A 4 4.24 -17.77 -10.36
CA ALA A 4 3.46 -16.53 -10.44
C ALA A 4 1.96 -16.82 -10.61
N ALA A 5 1.61 -17.83 -11.42
CA ALA A 5 0.23 -18.27 -11.64
C ALA A 5 -0.43 -18.79 -10.36
N TYR A 6 0.27 -19.63 -9.59
CA TYR A 6 -0.22 -20.12 -8.30
C TYR A 6 -0.42 -18.98 -7.31
N TYR A 7 0.58 -18.08 -7.20
CA TYR A 7 0.51 -16.94 -6.30
C TYR A 7 -0.67 -16.02 -6.65
N ALA A 8 -0.82 -15.65 -7.92
CA ALA A 8 -1.93 -14.80 -8.37
C ALA A 8 -3.29 -15.41 -8.07
N ARG A 9 -3.46 -16.73 -8.32
CA ARG A 9 -4.70 -17.45 -7.98
C ARG A 9 -4.99 -17.43 -6.49
N ALA A 10 -3.98 -17.70 -5.65
CA ALA A 10 -4.14 -17.68 -4.20
C ALA A 10 -4.51 -16.28 -3.68
N ARG A 11 -3.93 -15.21 -4.26
CA ARG A 11 -4.27 -13.82 -3.87
C ARG A 11 -5.68 -13.45 -4.31
N ALA A 12 -6.09 -13.80 -5.53
CA ALA A 12 -7.46 -13.57 -6.01
C ALA A 12 -8.49 -14.30 -5.14
N HIS A 13 -8.23 -15.55 -4.79
CA HIS A 13 -9.09 -16.31 -3.87
C HIS A 13 -9.19 -15.64 -2.50
N ALA A 14 -8.05 -15.22 -1.93
CA ALA A 14 -8.03 -14.53 -0.63
C ALA A 14 -8.80 -13.20 -0.64
N ILE A 15 -8.81 -12.48 -1.78
CA ILE A 15 -9.64 -11.28 -1.94
C ILE A 15 -11.13 -11.65 -1.90
N VAL A 16 -11.53 -12.71 -2.62
CA VAL A 16 -12.93 -13.17 -2.66
C VAL A 16 -13.40 -13.59 -1.26
N VAL A 17 -12.61 -14.39 -0.55
CA VAL A 17 -12.93 -14.82 0.83
C VAL A 17 -13.05 -13.62 1.78
N ALA A 18 -12.17 -12.63 1.65
CA ALA A 18 -12.23 -11.44 2.49
C ALA A 18 -13.45 -10.54 2.16
N LEU A 19 -13.83 -10.46 0.88
CA LEU A 19 -15.06 -9.79 0.45
C LEU A 19 -16.30 -10.49 1.00
N GLU A 20 -16.35 -11.82 0.93
CA GLU A 20 -17.44 -12.63 1.45
C GLU A 20 -17.62 -12.46 2.96
N LYS A 21 -16.53 -12.52 3.73
CA LYS A 21 -16.54 -12.22 5.17
C LYS A 21 -17.07 -10.82 5.47
N TYR A 22 -16.61 -9.82 4.71
CA TYR A 22 -17.12 -8.46 4.90
C TYR A 22 -18.61 -8.34 4.58
N HIS A 23 -19.08 -9.01 3.54
CA HIS A 23 -20.49 -9.02 3.17
C HIS A 23 -21.38 -9.60 4.28
N GLN A 24 -20.91 -10.66 4.93
CA GLN A 24 -21.64 -11.35 6.01
C GLN A 24 -21.55 -10.60 7.33
N PHE A 25 -20.35 -10.25 7.78
CA PHE A 25 -20.07 -9.83 9.15
C PHE A 25 -19.68 -8.35 9.31
N GLN A 26 -19.42 -7.64 8.20
CA GLN A 26 -18.98 -6.23 8.19
C GLN A 26 -17.73 -5.94 9.05
N GLU A 27 -16.87 -6.95 9.23
CA GLU A 27 -15.64 -6.83 10.03
C GLU A 27 -14.65 -5.85 9.39
N THR A 28 -14.16 -4.90 10.17
CA THR A 28 -13.14 -3.91 9.74
C THR A 28 -11.84 -4.60 9.28
N ASP A 29 -11.45 -5.69 9.92
CA ASP A 29 -10.28 -6.49 9.55
C ASP A 29 -10.40 -7.09 8.15
N SER A 30 -11.61 -7.44 7.73
CA SER A 30 -11.88 -7.92 6.37
C SER A 30 -11.56 -6.83 5.33
N LEU A 31 -11.88 -5.56 5.59
CA LEU A 31 -11.49 -4.43 4.72
C LEU A 31 -9.97 -4.28 4.63
N HIS A 32 -9.28 -4.41 5.76
CA HIS A 32 -7.82 -4.40 5.76
C HIS A 32 -7.25 -5.53 4.92
N ARG A 33 -7.75 -6.75 5.10
CA ARG A 33 -7.34 -7.93 4.36
C ARG A 33 -7.58 -7.80 2.86
N ILE A 34 -8.76 -7.32 2.44
CA ILE A 34 -9.06 -7.01 1.03
C ILE A 34 -7.96 -6.12 0.44
N ARG A 35 -7.64 -5.01 1.10
CA ARG A 35 -6.64 -4.05 0.63
C ARG A 35 -5.23 -4.63 0.56
N VAL A 36 -4.84 -5.45 1.53
CA VAL A 36 -3.53 -6.12 1.55
C VAL A 36 -3.42 -7.13 0.39
N GLU A 37 -4.42 -7.99 0.23
CA GLU A 37 -4.41 -9.00 -0.83
C GLU A 37 -4.47 -8.37 -2.24
N ILE A 38 -5.20 -7.27 -2.42
CA ILE A 38 -5.17 -6.49 -3.66
C ILE A 38 -3.77 -5.94 -3.94
N LYS A 39 -3.05 -5.42 -2.94
CA LYS A 39 -1.66 -4.94 -3.13
C LYS A 39 -0.72 -6.08 -3.54
N LYS A 40 -0.87 -7.27 -2.95
CA LYS A 40 -0.11 -8.46 -3.31
C LYS A 40 -0.41 -8.91 -4.75
N LEU A 41 -1.69 -8.96 -5.14
CA LEU A 41 -2.08 -9.32 -6.50
C LEU A 41 -1.61 -8.29 -7.52
N LYS A 42 -1.71 -6.99 -7.18
CA LYS A 42 -1.14 -5.91 -7.99
C LYS A 42 0.34 -6.13 -8.27
N SER A 43 1.14 -6.52 -7.26
CA SER A 43 2.59 -6.70 -7.43
C SER A 43 2.90 -7.71 -8.53
N VAL A 44 2.16 -8.81 -8.60
CA VAL A 44 2.33 -9.83 -9.64
C VAL A 44 1.76 -9.39 -11.00
N ILE A 45 0.68 -8.60 -11.04
CA ILE A 45 0.18 -7.99 -12.29
C ILE A 45 1.23 -7.04 -12.88
N MET A 46 1.93 -6.26 -12.04
CA MET A 46 3.01 -5.39 -12.52
C MET A 46 4.19 -6.19 -13.08
N VAL A 47 4.53 -7.36 -12.49
CA VAL A 47 5.53 -8.29 -13.07
C VAL A 47 5.08 -8.78 -14.44
N LEU A 48 3.80 -9.06 -14.64
CA LEU A 48 3.29 -9.48 -15.94
C LEU A 48 3.48 -8.38 -17.00
N GLY A 49 3.18 -7.12 -16.65
CA GLY A 49 3.46 -5.97 -17.54
C GLY A 49 4.95 -5.74 -17.81
N TYR A 50 5.82 -6.12 -16.86
CA TYR A 50 7.26 -6.09 -17.05
C TYR A 50 7.73 -7.18 -18.04
N ALA A 51 7.17 -8.38 -17.93
CA ALA A 51 7.51 -9.54 -18.77
C ALA A 51 6.95 -9.44 -20.18
N ASP A 52 5.78 -8.82 -20.34
CA ASP A 52 5.07 -8.65 -21.61
C ASP A 52 4.74 -7.15 -21.83
N ARG A 53 5.53 -6.48 -22.68
CA ARG A 53 5.36 -5.04 -22.95
C ARG A 53 4.03 -4.69 -23.67
N LYS A 54 3.37 -5.68 -24.28
CA LYS A 54 2.03 -5.51 -24.90
C LYS A 54 0.90 -5.62 -23.89
N PHE A 55 1.19 -6.04 -22.67
CA PHE A 55 0.23 -6.17 -21.60
C PHE A 55 0.12 -4.88 -20.77
N ASP A 56 -1.02 -4.21 -20.85
CA ASP A 56 -1.29 -3.05 -19.97
C ASP A 56 -1.69 -3.52 -18.57
N ALA A 57 -0.67 -3.53 -17.68
CA ALA A 57 -0.86 -3.89 -16.29
C ALA A 57 -1.73 -2.87 -15.52
N HIS A 58 -1.75 -1.60 -15.94
CA HIS A 58 -2.54 -0.56 -15.30
C HIS A 58 -4.01 -0.70 -15.61
N GLU A 59 -4.37 -0.94 -16.87
CA GLU A 59 -5.74 -1.22 -17.31
C GLU A 59 -6.31 -2.44 -16.57
N HIS A 60 -5.57 -3.54 -16.57
CA HIS A 60 -6.00 -4.78 -15.92
C HIS A 60 -6.09 -4.66 -14.39
N TYR A 61 -5.43 -3.69 -13.78
CA TYR A 61 -5.54 -3.40 -12.35
C TYR A 61 -6.75 -2.52 -11.99
N LEU A 62 -7.38 -1.82 -12.94
CA LEU A 62 -8.46 -0.87 -12.66
C LEU A 62 -9.61 -1.44 -11.81
N PRO A 63 -10.14 -2.66 -12.07
CA PRO A 63 -11.20 -3.24 -11.24
C PRO A 63 -10.78 -3.38 -9.77
N LEU A 64 -9.56 -3.87 -9.53
CA LEU A 64 -9.02 -4.02 -8.19
C LEU A 64 -8.75 -2.67 -7.53
N ARG A 65 -8.31 -1.67 -8.30
CA ARG A 65 -8.09 -0.30 -7.81
C ARG A 65 -9.39 0.33 -7.31
N ASN A 66 -10.50 0.09 -7.99
CA ASN A 66 -11.81 0.57 -7.58
C ASN A 66 -12.21 -0.03 -6.22
N ILE A 67 -12.14 -1.36 -6.07
CA ILE A 67 -12.42 -2.05 -4.80
C ILE A 67 -11.49 -1.51 -3.69
N PHE A 68 -10.20 -1.39 -3.98
CA PHE A 68 -9.20 -0.87 -3.03
C PHE A 68 -9.52 0.53 -2.54
N ARG A 69 -9.94 1.43 -3.44
CA ARG A 69 -10.28 2.81 -3.12
C ARG A 69 -11.55 2.88 -2.26
N LYS A 70 -12.60 2.14 -2.65
CA LYS A 70 -13.87 2.11 -1.91
C LYS A 70 -13.69 1.51 -0.50
N ALA A 71 -12.96 0.41 -0.35
CA ALA A 71 -12.60 -0.12 0.96
C ALA A 71 -11.76 0.87 1.79
N GLY A 72 -10.98 1.74 1.12
CA GLY A 72 -10.21 2.81 1.77
C GLY A 72 -11.08 3.92 2.33
N GLN A 73 -12.12 4.30 1.62
CA GLN A 73 -13.05 5.34 2.06
C GLN A 73 -13.76 5.02 3.38
N ILE A 74 -14.00 3.73 3.65
CA ILE A 74 -14.59 3.28 4.91
C ILE A 74 -13.58 3.35 6.05
N ARG A 75 -12.32 2.98 5.80
CA ARG A 75 -11.29 2.85 6.85
C ARG A 75 -10.56 4.15 7.15
N GLN A 76 -10.43 5.04 6.17
CA GLN A 76 -9.60 6.24 6.31
C GLN A 76 -10.10 7.21 7.40
N PRO A 77 -11.41 7.44 7.57
CA PRO A 77 -11.92 8.25 8.68
C PRO A 77 -11.51 7.72 10.04
N SER A 78 -11.64 6.43 10.30
CA SER A 78 -11.25 5.82 11.59
C SER A 78 -9.76 6.02 11.90
N VAL A 79 -8.89 5.81 10.92
CA VAL A 79 -7.43 6.02 11.08
C VAL A 79 -7.13 7.48 11.39
N LEU A 80 -7.84 8.42 10.75
CA LEU A 80 -7.63 9.84 11.00
C LEU A 80 -8.11 10.24 12.39
N ILE A 81 -9.25 9.72 12.85
CA ILE A 81 -9.78 9.94 14.21
C ILE A 81 -8.78 9.39 15.25
N GLU A 82 -8.26 8.18 15.06
CA GLU A 82 -7.24 7.60 15.95
C GLU A 82 -6.01 8.51 16.07
N LEU A 83 -5.51 9.03 14.94
CA LEU A 83 -4.40 9.97 14.93
C LEU A 83 -4.74 11.29 15.64
N MET A 84 -5.93 11.81 15.43
CA MET A 84 -6.41 13.03 16.09
C MET A 84 -6.41 12.87 17.60
N LEU A 85 -6.98 11.77 18.10
CA LEU A 85 -6.98 11.44 19.54
C LEU A 85 -5.55 11.32 20.08
N GLN A 86 -4.66 10.64 19.34
CA GLN A 86 -3.25 10.49 19.73
C GLN A 86 -2.52 11.85 19.86
N TYR A 87 -2.92 12.84 19.07
CA TYR A 87 -2.31 14.18 19.07
C TYR A 87 -3.09 15.23 19.88
N GLY A 88 -4.10 14.82 20.66
CA GLY A 88 -4.89 15.71 21.50
C GLY A 88 -5.62 16.78 20.71
N VAL A 89 -6.12 16.44 19.51
CA VAL A 89 -6.88 17.36 18.66
C VAL A 89 -8.35 17.29 19.06
N GLU A 90 -8.85 18.34 19.72
CA GLU A 90 -10.24 18.45 20.16
C GLU A 90 -11.08 19.33 19.21
N GLY A 91 -12.41 19.24 19.32
CA GLY A 91 -13.34 20.15 18.63
C GLY A 91 -13.43 19.97 17.12
N LEU A 92 -13.27 18.75 16.63
CA LEU A 92 -13.19 18.46 15.20
C LEU A 92 -14.54 18.36 14.52
N PRO A 93 -14.71 18.93 13.32
CA PRO A 93 -15.86 18.65 12.47
C PRO A 93 -15.71 17.25 11.84
N ILE A 94 -16.13 16.21 12.56
CA ILE A 94 -16.12 14.81 12.11
C ILE A 94 -16.91 14.68 10.79
N GLU A 95 -17.87 15.54 10.56
CA GLU A 95 -18.66 15.64 9.33
C GLU A 95 -17.81 15.82 8.06
N ARG A 96 -16.64 16.48 8.18
CA ARG A 96 -15.68 16.62 7.05
C ARG A 96 -14.97 15.33 6.65
N LEU A 97 -15.04 14.31 7.48
CA LEU A 97 -14.43 12.99 7.16
C LEU A 97 -15.31 12.16 6.21
N GLY A 98 -16.48 12.66 5.83
CA GLY A 98 -17.49 11.94 5.06
C GLY A 98 -18.30 10.99 5.93
N ASP A 99 -19.22 10.25 5.30
CA ASP A 99 -20.09 9.29 5.96
C ASP A 99 -19.56 7.85 5.77
N PRO A 100 -18.82 7.31 6.75
CA PRO A 100 -18.28 5.96 6.66
C PRO A 100 -19.39 4.88 6.70
N GLN A 101 -20.54 5.16 7.32
CA GLN A 101 -21.66 4.20 7.38
C GLN A 101 -22.30 4.06 6.00
N LYS A 102 -22.57 5.17 5.32
CA LYS A 102 -23.10 5.18 3.95
C LYS A 102 -22.12 4.53 2.97
N ALA A 103 -20.81 4.79 3.13
CA ALA A 103 -19.77 4.14 2.34
C ALA A 103 -19.73 2.63 2.59
N ALA A 104 -19.88 2.18 3.85
CA ALA A 104 -19.93 0.78 4.23
C ALA A 104 -21.15 0.05 3.66
N ALA A 105 -22.33 0.67 3.76
CA ALA A 105 -23.58 0.12 3.21
C ALA A 105 -23.47 -0.07 1.67
N ARG A 106 -22.99 0.94 0.96
CA ARG A 106 -22.74 0.86 -0.50
C ARG A 106 -21.72 -0.22 -0.85
N PHE A 107 -20.60 -0.28 -0.13
CA PHE A 107 -19.57 -1.28 -0.37
C PHE A 107 -20.11 -2.70 -0.16
N ARG A 108 -20.91 -2.91 0.91
CA ARG A 108 -21.58 -4.18 1.19
C ARG A 108 -22.52 -4.59 0.05
N ALA A 109 -23.36 -3.68 -0.42
CA ALA A 109 -24.27 -3.93 -1.54
C ALA A 109 -23.52 -4.31 -2.83
N ASP A 110 -22.39 -3.66 -3.10
CA ASP A 110 -21.57 -3.90 -4.28
C ASP A 110 -20.69 -5.18 -4.16
N THR A 111 -20.59 -5.80 -2.99
CA THR A 111 -19.64 -6.91 -2.74
C THR A 111 -19.84 -8.13 -3.67
N PRO A 112 -21.06 -8.60 -3.99
CA PRO A 112 -21.25 -9.69 -4.95
C PRO A 112 -20.71 -9.35 -6.35
N PHE A 113 -20.88 -8.11 -6.78
CA PHE A 113 -20.31 -7.61 -8.03
C PHE A 113 -18.79 -7.63 -7.99
N TYR A 114 -18.17 -7.17 -6.88
CA TYR A 114 -16.71 -7.18 -6.72
C TYR A 114 -16.14 -8.61 -6.74
N MET A 115 -16.77 -9.57 -6.08
CA MET A 115 -16.35 -10.97 -6.12
C MET A 115 -16.36 -11.50 -7.57
N THR A 116 -17.40 -11.19 -8.32
CA THR A 116 -17.51 -11.56 -9.73
C THR A 116 -16.39 -10.93 -10.58
N GLN A 117 -16.11 -9.65 -10.38
CA GLN A 117 -15.02 -8.93 -11.05
C GLN A 117 -13.65 -9.57 -10.77
N VAL A 118 -13.36 -9.91 -9.49
CA VAL A 118 -12.10 -10.55 -9.10
C VAL A 118 -11.96 -11.93 -9.75
N ARG A 119 -13.04 -12.74 -9.75
CA ARG A 119 -13.06 -14.08 -10.39
C ARG A 119 -12.84 -13.97 -11.90
N LYS A 120 -13.52 -13.05 -12.60
CA LYS A 120 -13.35 -12.79 -14.02
C LYS A 120 -11.91 -12.38 -14.35
N LEU A 121 -11.35 -11.44 -13.58
CA LEU A 121 -9.97 -11.00 -13.74
C LEU A 121 -8.98 -12.16 -13.56
N ALA A 122 -9.13 -12.95 -12.51
CA ALA A 122 -8.26 -14.10 -12.25
C ALA A 122 -8.32 -15.13 -13.39
N LYS A 123 -9.51 -15.42 -13.94
CA LYS A 123 -9.70 -16.30 -15.11
C LYS A 123 -9.00 -15.72 -16.33
N LYS A 124 -9.20 -14.42 -16.63
CA LYS A 124 -8.59 -13.72 -17.78
C LYS A 124 -7.06 -13.74 -17.74
N LEU A 125 -6.48 -13.53 -16.54
CA LEU A 125 -5.02 -13.41 -16.39
C LEU A 125 -4.30 -14.75 -16.23
N ARG A 126 -5.00 -15.83 -15.85
CA ARG A 126 -4.42 -17.15 -15.59
C ARG A 126 -3.50 -17.66 -16.73
N PRO A 127 -3.87 -17.65 -18.02
CA PRO A 127 -3.00 -18.10 -19.09
C PRO A 127 -1.74 -17.27 -19.23
N ARG A 128 -1.83 -15.94 -19.04
CA ARG A 128 -0.68 -15.02 -19.15
C ARG A 128 0.35 -15.25 -18.06
N PHE A 129 -0.06 -15.54 -16.82
CA PHE A 129 0.85 -15.83 -15.73
C PHE A 129 1.68 -17.10 -15.91
N LYS A 130 1.26 -18.02 -16.77
CA LYS A 130 2.06 -19.23 -17.09
C LYS A 130 3.37 -18.88 -17.83
N HIS A 131 3.41 -17.75 -18.52
CA HIS A 131 4.58 -17.29 -19.26
C HIS A 131 5.55 -16.43 -18.44
N VAL A 132 5.18 -16.03 -17.22
CA VAL A 132 6.07 -15.28 -16.32
C VAL A 132 7.14 -16.21 -15.76
N ARG A 133 8.40 -15.94 -16.11
CA ARG A 133 9.56 -16.72 -15.69
C ARG A 133 10.22 -16.11 -14.46
N LYS A 134 11.03 -16.91 -13.73
CA LYS A 134 11.82 -16.45 -12.57
C LYS A 134 12.68 -15.22 -12.92
N LYS A 135 13.28 -15.18 -14.10
CA LYS A 135 14.09 -14.05 -14.57
C LYS A 135 13.30 -12.73 -14.67
N ASP A 136 12.04 -12.81 -15.08
CA ASP A 136 11.20 -11.62 -15.23
C ASP A 136 10.87 -11.04 -13.85
N ILE A 137 10.59 -11.90 -12.87
CA ILE A 137 10.36 -11.48 -11.47
C ILE A 137 11.65 -10.87 -10.89
N THR A 138 12.79 -11.52 -11.11
CA THR A 138 14.10 -11.06 -10.63
C THR A 138 14.48 -9.72 -11.25
N GLY A 139 14.24 -9.53 -12.55
CA GLY A 139 14.49 -8.26 -13.25
C GLY A 139 13.60 -7.15 -12.71
N TYR A 140 12.30 -7.42 -12.56
CA TYR A 140 11.38 -6.44 -11.99
C TYR A 140 11.77 -6.04 -10.55
N VAL A 141 12.16 -7.00 -9.71
CA VAL A 141 12.64 -6.72 -8.35
C VAL A 141 13.91 -5.87 -8.37
N LYS A 142 14.84 -6.14 -9.30
CA LYS A 142 16.06 -5.31 -9.49
C LYS A 142 15.70 -3.85 -9.76
N ASP A 143 14.74 -3.59 -10.62
CA ASP A 143 14.29 -2.22 -10.92
C ASP A 143 13.64 -1.55 -9.70
N LEU A 144 12.89 -2.31 -8.89
CA LEU A 144 12.35 -1.80 -7.63
C LEU A 144 13.49 -1.40 -6.67
N GLU A 145 14.48 -2.27 -6.47
CA GLU A 145 15.65 -2.04 -5.60
C GLU A 145 16.45 -0.81 -6.05
N GLN A 146 16.72 -0.70 -7.35
CA GLN A 146 17.43 0.45 -7.91
C GLN A 146 16.70 1.76 -7.65
N PHE A 147 15.39 1.80 -7.85
CA PHE A 147 14.59 2.98 -7.53
C PHE A 147 14.59 3.30 -6.04
N ILE A 148 14.44 2.27 -5.18
CA ILE A 148 14.43 2.45 -3.74
C ILE A 148 15.77 3.05 -3.31
N ARG A 149 16.90 2.45 -3.72
CA ARG A 149 18.25 2.97 -3.43
C ARG A 149 18.40 4.42 -3.92
N GLY A 150 18.03 4.72 -5.16
CA GLY A 150 18.12 6.07 -5.74
C GLY A 150 17.18 7.11 -5.10
N THR A 151 16.24 6.67 -4.22
CA THR A 151 15.44 7.58 -3.40
C THR A 151 16.21 8.10 -2.18
N PHE A 152 17.16 7.32 -1.67
CA PHE A 152 17.86 7.61 -0.42
C PHE A 152 19.34 8.01 -0.62
N VAL A 153 19.97 7.51 -1.68
CA VAL A 153 21.41 7.69 -1.93
C VAL A 153 21.62 8.40 -3.25
N PRO A 154 22.53 9.39 -3.34
CA PRO A 154 23.39 9.92 -2.27
C PRO A 154 22.66 10.81 -1.27
N ARG A 155 21.48 11.35 -1.62
CA ARG A 155 20.67 12.23 -0.80
C ARG A 155 19.20 11.84 -0.86
N LEU A 156 18.51 11.93 0.30
CA LEU A 156 17.08 11.65 0.39
C LEU A 156 16.26 12.56 -0.55
N ASN A 157 15.48 11.92 -1.41
CA ASN A 157 14.49 12.59 -2.23
C ASN A 157 13.10 12.47 -1.60
N ALA A 158 12.70 13.48 -0.83
CA ALA A 158 11.42 13.48 -0.11
C ALA A 158 10.21 13.28 -1.04
N LYS A 159 10.23 13.84 -2.25
CA LYS A 159 9.13 13.70 -3.24
C LYS A 159 8.93 12.26 -3.69
N LYS A 160 9.96 11.42 -3.61
CA LYS A 160 9.92 10.01 -4.02
C LYS A 160 9.59 9.05 -2.87
N LEU A 161 9.54 9.52 -1.60
CA LEU A 161 9.33 8.65 -0.42
C LEU A 161 8.07 7.79 -0.52
N HIS A 162 6.94 8.39 -0.87
CA HIS A 162 5.68 7.63 -1.03
C HIS A 162 5.77 6.55 -2.12
N THR A 163 6.45 6.83 -3.22
CA THR A 163 6.68 5.84 -4.29
C THR A 163 7.67 4.76 -3.83
N ALA A 164 8.73 5.13 -3.11
CA ALA A 164 9.68 4.16 -2.54
C ALA A 164 8.98 3.21 -1.56
N ARG A 165 8.12 3.73 -0.66
CA ARG A 165 7.28 2.90 0.21
C ARG A 165 6.46 1.86 -0.56
N LYS A 166 5.77 2.29 -1.64
CA LYS A 166 5.00 1.37 -2.48
C LYS A 166 5.88 0.30 -3.12
N ARG A 167 7.08 0.67 -3.58
CA ARG A 167 8.03 -0.25 -4.21
C ARG A 167 8.64 -1.22 -3.19
N MET A 168 8.96 -0.78 -1.98
CA MET A 168 9.38 -1.66 -0.87
C MET A 168 8.32 -2.71 -0.57
N LYS A 169 7.04 -2.32 -0.45
CA LYS A 169 5.94 -3.29 -0.30
C LYS A 169 5.86 -4.29 -1.45
N GLN A 170 5.98 -3.82 -2.68
CA GLN A 170 5.98 -4.72 -3.84
C GLN A 170 7.14 -5.72 -3.77
N ALA A 171 8.35 -5.25 -3.47
CA ALA A 171 9.52 -6.10 -3.31
C ALA A 171 9.29 -7.17 -2.24
N VAL A 172 8.82 -6.77 -1.04
CA VAL A 172 8.50 -7.70 0.05
C VAL A 172 7.41 -8.71 -0.35
N TYR A 173 6.36 -8.30 -1.08
CA TYR A 173 5.31 -9.22 -1.52
C TYR A 173 5.78 -10.24 -2.56
N LEU A 174 6.83 -9.95 -3.30
CA LEU A 174 7.40 -10.83 -4.32
C LEU A 174 8.46 -11.80 -3.77
N THR A 175 8.87 -11.69 -2.49
CA THR A 175 9.90 -12.56 -1.90
C THR A 175 9.56 -14.05 -1.92
N GLY A 176 8.27 -14.40 -1.94
CA GLY A 176 7.84 -15.79 -2.09
C GLY A 176 7.99 -16.37 -3.51
N LEU A 177 8.34 -15.52 -4.48
CA LEU A 177 8.48 -15.86 -5.91
C LEU A 177 9.92 -15.73 -6.42
N THR A 178 10.83 -15.14 -5.63
CA THR A 178 12.25 -14.98 -5.97
C THR A 178 13.10 -14.99 -4.72
N ASP A 179 14.31 -15.55 -4.83
CA ASP A 179 15.30 -15.57 -3.75
C ASP A 179 16.21 -14.33 -3.78
N ARG A 180 15.96 -13.42 -4.72
CA ARG A 180 16.81 -12.24 -4.94
C ARG A 180 16.96 -11.35 -3.72
N ILE A 181 15.90 -11.17 -2.92
CA ILE A 181 15.93 -10.28 -1.77
C ILE A 181 16.37 -11.05 -0.53
N PRO A 182 17.58 -10.82 -0.01
CA PRO A 182 18.07 -11.44 1.22
C PRO A 182 17.14 -11.16 2.41
N LYS A 183 17.20 -12.00 3.44
CA LYS A 183 16.37 -11.85 4.65
C LYS A 183 16.59 -10.51 5.35
N GLN A 184 17.84 -10.03 5.39
CA GLN A 184 18.18 -8.74 5.96
C GLN A 184 17.55 -7.56 5.20
N ASP A 185 17.54 -7.61 3.86
CA ASP A 185 16.96 -6.57 3.02
C ASP A 185 15.45 -6.53 3.16
N ARG A 186 14.80 -7.71 3.29
CA ARG A 186 13.37 -7.80 3.59
C ARG A 186 13.02 -7.15 4.92
N LYS A 187 13.83 -7.38 5.97
CA LYS A 187 13.66 -6.73 7.27
C LYS A 187 13.80 -5.22 7.16
N PHE A 188 14.84 -4.76 6.46
CA PHE A 188 15.06 -3.33 6.22
C PHE A 188 13.91 -2.70 5.44
N TYR A 189 13.46 -3.31 4.33
CA TYR A 189 12.33 -2.78 3.56
C TYR A 189 11.02 -2.75 4.36
N SER A 190 10.75 -3.77 5.18
CA SER A 190 9.57 -3.79 6.03
C SER A 190 9.62 -2.70 7.11
N HIS A 191 10.79 -2.49 7.72
CA HIS A 191 11.01 -1.43 8.71
C HIS A 191 10.84 -0.05 8.07
N MET A 192 11.54 0.23 6.99
CA MET A 192 11.47 1.52 6.28
C MET A 192 10.07 1.80 5.74
N GLU A 193 9.37 0.79 5.24
CA GLU A 193 7.98 0.92 4.79
C GLU A 193 7.06 1.37 5.93
N GLY A 194 7.21 0.76 7.10
CA GLY A 194 6.46 1.17 8.31
C GLY A 194 6.79 2.60 8.75
N ALA A 195 8.06 2.94 8.81
CA ALA A 195 8.52 4.27 9.21
C ALA A 195 8.06 5.39 8.23
N ILE A 196 8.14 5.13 6.91
CA ILE A 196 7.58 6.05 5.90
C ILE A 196 6.05 6.10 6.02
N GLY A 197 5.40 5.00 6.43
CA GLY A 197 3.97 4.97 6.72
C GLY A 197 3.59 5.91 7.84
N ALA A 198 4.26 5.81 8.97
CA ALA A 198 4.03 6.67 10.13
C ALA A 198 4.32 8.15 9.82
N LEU A 199 5.33 8.44 8.98
CA LEU A 199 5.57 9.80 8.49
C LEU A 199 4.38 10.30 7.63
N HIS A 200 3.93 9.49 6.68
CA HIS A 200 2.81 9.85 5.81
C HIS A 200 1.51 10.07 6.58
N ASP A 201 1.25 9.28 7.62
CA ASP A 201 0.07 9.44 8.47
C ASP A 201 0.11 10.78 9.22
N LYS A 202 1.29 11.20 9.73
CA LYS A 202 1.49 12.53 10.32
C LYS A 202 1.30 13.66 9.30
N GLU A 203 1.84 13.50 8.10
CA GLU A 203 1.70 14.48 7.01
C GLU A 203 0.23 14.62 6.57
N SER A 204 -0.50 13.49 6.50
CA SER A 204 -1.93 13.49 6.17
C SER A 204 -2.78 14.18 7.25
N LEU A 205 -2.47 13.95 8.54
CA LEU A 205 -3.12 14.66 9.62
C LEU A 205 -2.78 16.17 9.57
N LEU A 206 -1.51 16.51 9.33
CA LEU A 206 -1.10 17.91 9.22
C LEU A 206 -1.83 18.62 8.07
N GLU A 207 -1.91 18.00 6.88
CA GLU A 207 -2.64 18.53 5.73
C GLU A 207 -4.13 18.74 6.05
N PHE A 208 -4.75 17.77 6.74
CA PHE A 208 -6.13 17.90 7.19
C PHE A 208 -6.31 19.08 8.15
N LEU A 209 -5.41 19.24 9.13
CA LEU A 209 -5.45 20.34 10.09
C LEU A 209 -5.16 21.70 9.43
N GLU A 210 -4.30 21.75 8.42
CA GLU A 210 -4.00 22.98 7.66
C GLU A 210 -5.20 23.49 6.86
N GLY A 211 -6.12 22.60 6.46
CA GLY A 211 -7.40 22.96 5.86
C GLY A 211 -8.43 23.52 6.85
N MET A 212 -8.12 23.62 8.15
CA MET A 212 -8.97 24.17 9.19
C MET A 212 -8.72 25.66 9.46
N PRO A 213 -9.67 26.40 10.06
CA PRO A 213 -9.47 27.78 10.49
C PRO A 213 -8.19 27.97 11.32
N ARG A 214 -7.58 29.16 11.21
CA ARG A 214 -6.44 29.56 12.03
C ARG A 214 -6.86 29.56 13.50
N GLY A 215 -6.01 29.05 14.39
CA GLY A 215 -6.30 28.91 15.84
C GLY A 215 -6.70 27.49 16.25
N ILE A 216 -7.34 26.72 15.38
CA ILE A 216 -7.66 25.31 15.69
C ILE A 216 -6.38 24.47 15.59
N ALA A 217 -6.10 23.67 16.63
CA ALA A 217 -5.02 22.71 16.67
C ALA A 217 -3.60 23.30 16.41
N THR A 218 -3.30 24.52 16.86
CA THR A 218 -1.99 25.18 16.64
C THR A 218 -0.85 24.38 17.24
N ALA A 219 -0.97 23.93 18.50
CA ALA A 219 0.03 23.12 19.18
C ALA A 219 0.24 21.75 18.48
N PRO A 220 -0.80 20.97 18.16
CA PRO A 220 -0.67 19.76 17.35
C PRO A 220 -0.02 19.97 15.99
N ARG A 221 -0.33 21.04 15.27
CA ARG A 221 0.32 21.35 13.97
C ARG A 221 1.82 21.55 14.12
N THR A 222 2.24 22.32 15.14
CA THR A 222 3.67 22.59 15.42
C THR A 222 4.39 21.31 15.79
N LEU A 223 3.79 20.48 16.63
CA LEU A 223 4.34 19.19 17.03
C LEU A 223 4.50 18.24 15.83
N LEU A 224 3.46 18.13 15.00
CA LEU A 224 3.47 17.27 13.80
C LEU A 224 4.56 17.70 12.81
N ARG A 225 4.72 19.00 12.55
CA ARG A 225 5.80 19.51 11.67
C ARG A 225 7.18 19.16 12.22
N LYS A 226 7.41 19.34 13.53
CA LYS A 226 8.67 18.98 14.18
C LYS A 226 8.95 17.48 14.07
N GLN A 227 7.96 16.64 14.36
CA GLN A 227 8.09 15.18 14.28
C GLN A 227 8.29 14.69 12.85
N ALA A 228 7.58 15.24 11.87
CA ALA A 228 7.75 14.89 10.46
C ALA A 228 9.16 15.23 9.96
N SER A 229 9.69 16.40 10.35
CA SER A 229 11.07 16.80 10.02
C SER A 229 12.10 15.85 10.64
N ALA A 230 11.95 15.53 11.92
CA ALA A 230 12.82 14.57 12.62
C ALA A 230 12.77 13.18 11.97
N ALA A 231 11.57 12.67 11.67
CA ALA A 231 11.39 11.37 11.01
C ALA A 231 12.09 11.30 9.65
N ARG A 232 12.04 12.37 8.82
CA ARG A 232 12.77 12.41 7.54
C ARG A 232 14.30 12.32 7.75
N LYS A 233 14.84 12.96 8.77
CA LYS A 233 16.29 12.89 9.10
C LYS A 233 16.69 11.46 9.50
N VAL A 234 15.89 10.82 10.35
CA VAL A 234 16.13 9.42 10.79
C VAL A 234 16.07 8.48 9.58
N LEU A 235 15.05 8.56 8.74
CA LEU A 235 14.92 7.75 7.52
C LEU A 235 16.14 7.90 6.60
N ALA A 236 16.63 9.12 6.43
CA ALA A 236 17.81 9.38 5.60
C ALA A 236 19.07 8.75 6.19
N GLN A 237 19.25 8.81 7.51
CA GLN A 237 20.41 8.24 8.19
C GLN A 237 20.38 6.71 8.16
N GLU A 238 19.27 6.09 8.50
CA GLU A 238 19.11 4.63 8.48
C GLU A 238 19.37 4.05 7.08
N ALA A 239 18.81 4.67 6.04
CA ALA A 239 19.04 4.25 4.68
C ALA A 239 20.50 4.37 4.25
N ARG A 240 21.19 5.49 4.60
CA ARG A 240 22.62 5.65 4.31
C ARG A 240 23.45 4.59 5.02
N THR A 241 23.16 4.30 6.28
CA THR A 241 23.85 3.26 7.06
C THR A 241 23.68 1.88 6.44
N PHE A 242 22.45 1.56 6.01
CA PHE A 242 22.14 0.29 5.36
C PHE A 242 22.90 0.12 4.03
N TYR A 243 22.81 1.11 3.14
CA TYR A 243 23.43 1.02 1.81
C TYR A 243 24.95 1.15 1.83
N ARG A 244 25.56 1.80 2.84
CA ARG A 244 27.02 1.81 3.03
C ARG A 244 27.57 0.43 3.36
N LYS A 245 26.83 -0.39 4.10
CA LYS A 245 27.24 -1.76 4.43
C LYS A 245 27.15 -2.73 3.26
N GLN A 246 26.52 -2.33 2.14
CA GLN A 246 26.35 -3.14 0.94
C GLN A 246 27.28 -2.71 -0.22
N SER A 247 28.00 -1.61 -0.03
CA SER A 247 29.03 -1.11 -0.97
C SER A 247 30.39 -1.62 -0.57
#